data_4eca5ed2d4dd307532e7f52672a73743
#
_entry.id   4eca5ed2d4dd307532e7f52672a73743
#
_cell.length_a   1.000
_cell.length_b   1.000
_cell.length_c   1.000
_cell.angle_alpha   90.00
_cell.angle_beta   90.00
_cell.angle_gamma   90.00
#
_symmetry.space_group_name_H-M   'P 1'
#
loop_
_entity.id
_entity.type
_entity.pdbx_description
1 polymer ?
#
loop_
_entity_poly.entity_id
_entity_poly.type
_entity_poly.pdbx_seq_one_letter_code
_entity_poly.pdbx_strand_id
1 'polypeptide(L)'
;MKKKVLSALLAATMVVSMTACGGAKTDEGSADKPDTQAPATEADTSASEDAIANLIASTEGDVNITLWCSEMENYQKVMTELTDKFKEQYSDVNFNIKIGGVSEADAKDKVLEDIDAAADVFVFADDQVKDLVNAGALQEVAATYTYNPAETNSEATVNAATVDGKLYAYPLTASNGYFLYYDSSKFSEEDVASWEALTAKAEELGTKVGCDIANGWYVYGFFAGAGCNLSLNDDGSNSCDWNNETGLAVAESVEKITSSKSFTAAKNDDALAMLADGELGAYVSGTWNATTFEEAYGDGYAACKLPTFDVNGTATQMGSYAGYKLVGVNSHSQNIGWSMLLAEYLTNEDSQLAIGQATAEGPANLVAAQQIDSPALAALAAQSAYADQQVVGNNFWTPAESLGQNLVDGAKDVQKVLDDAVAGITQPVSE
;
A
#
# COMPACT_ATOMS: atom_id res chain seq x y z
N MET A 1 -43.68 -23.03 23.06
CA MET A 1 -44.71 -21.98 23.09
C MET A 1 -44.22 -20.79 22.29
N LYS A 2 -44.99 -20.44 21.27
CA LYS A 2 -44.73 -19.39 20.27
C LYS A 2 -44.80 -18.00 20.89
N LYS A 3 -43.97 -17.06 20.45
CA LYS A 3 -44.39 -15.66 20.25
C LYS A 3 -43.54 -15.02 19.16
N LYS A 4 -44.13 -14.82 18.01
CA LYS A 4 -43.74 -13.91 16.93
C LYS A 4 -44.11 -12.49 17.40
N VAL A 5 -43.21 -11.53 17.14
CA VAL A 5 -43.60 -10.11 17.15
C VAL A 5 -43.23 -9.55 15.76
N LEU A 6 -44.29 -9.21 15.07
CA LEU A 6 -44.39 -8.49 13.81
C LEU A 6 -44.32 -7.00 14.13
N SER A 7 -43.47 -6.21 13.53
CA SER A 7 -43.59 -4.75 13.57
C SER A 7 -43.64 -4.21 12.14
N ALA A 8 -44.72 -3.47 11.92
CA ALA A 8 -45.18 -3.00 10.63
C ALA A 8 -44.51 -1.70 10.20
N LEU A 9 -44.35 -1.59 8.89
CA LEU A 9 -44.03 -0.37 8.11
C LEU A 9 -45.07 0.73 8.38
N LEU A 10 -44.56 1.98 8.42
CA LEU A 10 -45.38 3.16 8.15
C LEU A 10 -44.71 3.96 7.06
N ALA A 11 -45.28 3.87 5.85
CA ALA A 11 -45.02 4.77 4.73
C ALA A 11 -45.78 6.06 4.91
N ALA A 12 -45.12 7.20 4.76
CA ALA A 12 -45.78 8.50 4.61
C ALA A 12 -45.30 9.18 3.31
N THR A 13 -46.12 9.04 2.30
CA THR A 13 -46.09 9.80 1.05
C THR A 13 -46.53 11.23 1.30
N MET A 14 -45.72 12.23 0.91
CA MET A 14 -46.23 13.58 0.64
C MET A 14 -45.84 13.99 -0.77
N VAL A 15 -46.83 14.00 -1.64
CA VAL A 15 -46.83 14.62 -2.95
C VAL A 15 -47.19 16.12 -2.74
N VAL A 16 -46.33 17.01 -3.21
CA VAL A 16 -46.73 18.40 -3.48
C VAL A 16 -46.29 18.76 -4.88
N SER A 17 -47.25 18.78 -5.78
CA SER A 17 -47.18 19.36 -7.10
C SER A 17 -47.40 20.89 -6.98
N MET A 18 -46.53 21.69 -7.63
CA MET A 18 -46.93 23.03 -8.07
C MET A 18 -46.34 23.35 -9.43
N THR A 19 -47.23 23.68 -10.31
CA THR A 19 -47.11 24.09 -11.69
C THR A 19 -46.78 25.59 -11.84
N ALA A 20 -45.98 25.89 -12.84
CA ALA A 20 -46.16 26.88 -13.90
C ALA A 20 -45.64 28.30 -13.78
N CYS A 21 -44.95 28.66 -14.84
CA CYS A 21 -44.94 29.84 -15.66
C CYS A 21 -44.08 31.07 -15.29
N GLY A 22 -43.10 31.28 -16.17
CA GLY A 22 -43.05 32.57 -16.92
C GLY A 22 -41.91 33.52 -16.61
N GLY A 23 -40.98 33.71 -17.56
CA GLY A 23 -40.46 35.04 -17.87
C GLY A 23 -38.99 35.37 -17.55
N ALA A 24 -38.16 35.20 -18.55
CA ALA A 24 -37.08 36.06 -19.08
C ALA A 24 -36.11 36.87 -18.18
N LYS A 25 -34.78 36.60 -18.45
CA LYS A 25 -33.59 37.49 -18.49
C LYS A 25 -33.10 38.16 -17.20
N THR A 26 -31.89 37.92 -16.80
CA THR A 26 -30.56 38.41 -17.18
C THR A 26 -29.52 38.02 -16.13
N ASP A 27 -28.36 37.62 -16.64
CA ASP A 27 -26.96 37.70 -16.19
C ASP A 27 -26.53 37.69 -14.71
N GLU A 28 -25.41 37.00 -14.60
CA GLU A 28 -24.25 37.05 -13.70
C GLU A 28 -24.17 36.11 -12.49
N GLY A 29 -23.28 35.15 -12.67
CA GLY A 29 -22.21 34.85 -11.71
C GLY A 29 -22.50 33.98 -10.53
N SER A 30 -21.87 32.80 -10.54
CA SER A 30 -21.26 32.26 -9.36
C SER A 30 -21.58 30.80 -8.97
N ALA A 31 -20.53 30.05 -8.92
CA ALA A 31 -20.24 28.93 -8.03
C ALA A 31 -21.18 27.73 -8.04
N ASP A 32 -20.74 26.72 -8.76
CA ASP A 32 -21.14 25.32 -8.64
C ASP A 32 -20.90 24.80 -7.23
N LYS A 33 -21.95 24.24 -6.67
CA LYS A 33 -21.85 23.28 -5.54
C LYS A 33 -21.79 21.88 -6.13
N PRO A 34 -21.00 20.94 -5.57
CA PRO A 34 -20.97 19.59 -6.07
C PRO A 34 -22.32 18.90 -5.89
N ASP A 35 -22.79 18.34 -6.97
CA ASP A 35 -24.01 17.54 -7.07
C ASP A 35 -23.86 16.28 -6.22
N THR A 36 -24.83 16.04 -5.38
CA THR A 36 -24.96 14.81 -4.59
C THR A 36 -25.32 13.67 -5.56
N GLN A 37 -24.45 12.69 -5.71
CA GLN A 37 -24.66 11.51 -6.52
C GLN A 37 -25.96 10.78 -6.14
N ALA A 38 -26.73 10.42 -7.14
CA ALA A 38 -27.94 9.60 -7.00
C ALA A 38 -27.56 8.13 -6.70
N PRO A 39 -28.37 7.39 -5.93
CA PRO A 39 -28.11 5.96 -5.69
C PRO A 39 -28.19 5.17 -7.00
N ALA A 40 -27.34 4.13 -7.12
CA ALA A 40 -27.34 3.19 -8.23
C ALA A 40 -28.76 2.73 -8.60
N THR A 41 -29.07 2.75 -9.89
CA THR A 41 -30.42 2.45 -10.35
C THR A 41 -30.64 0.93 -10.41
N GLU A 42 -31.88 0.47 -10.13
CA GLU A 42 -32.30 -0.95 -10.18
C GLU A 42 -31.94 -1.68 -11.50
N ALA A 43 -31.56 -0.95 -12.55
CA ALA A 43 -31.15 -1.51 -13.83
C ALA A 43 -29.72 -2.06 -13.81
N ASP A 44 -28.80 -1.52 -13.01
CA ASP A 44 -27.40 -1.98 -12.90
C ASP A 44 -27.28 -3.29 -12.10
N THR A 45 -28.08 -3.42 -11.04
CA THR A 45 -28.10 -4.65 -10.22
C THR A 45 -28.64 -5.86 -10.98
N SER A 46 -29.67 -5.68 -11.84
CA SER A 46 -30.21 -6.79 -12.62
C SER A 46 -29.25 -7.30 -13.70
N ALA A 47 -28.46 -6.42 -14.31
CA ALA A 47 -27.45 -6.80 -15.31
C ALA A 47 -26.29 -7.59 -14.66
N SER A 48 -25.89 -7.23 -13.46
CA SER A 48 -24.86 -7.92 -12.67
C SER A 48 -25.32 -9.32 -12.21
N GLU A 49 -26.56 -9.44 -11.71
CA GLU A 49 -27.16 -10.72 -11.33
C GLU A 49 -27.28 -11.68 -12.53
N ASP A 50 -27.67 -11.17 -13.69
CA ASP A 50 -27.73 -11.94 -14.92
C ASP A 50 -26.34 -12.40 -15.39
N ALA A 51 -25.30 -11.58 -15.24
CA ALA A 51 -23.92 -11.92 -15.58
C ALA A 51 -23.37 -13.05 -14.69
N ILE A 52 -23.60 -12.98 -13.36
CA ILE A 52 -23.21 -14.02 -12.42
C ILE A 52 -24.01 -15.32 -12.69
N ALA A 53 -25.32 -15.24 -12.93
CA ALA A 53 -26.15 -16.40 -13.26
C ALA A 53 -25.66 -17.08 -14.55
N ASN A 54 -25.28 -16.31 -15.56
CA ASN A 54 -24.70 -16.84 -16.80
C ASN A 54 -23.34 -17.50 -16.58
N LEU A 55 -22.48 -16.90 -15.70
CA LEU A 55 -21.18 -17.48 -15.33
C LEU A 55 -21.40 -18.86 -14.65
N ILE A 56 -22.31 -18.94 -13.68
CA ILE A 56 -22.69 -20.21 -13.02
C ILE A 56 -23.19 -21.22 -14.05
N ALA A 57 -24.15 -20.83 -14.90
CA ALA A 57 -24.76 -21.72 -15.86
C ALA A 57 -23.81 -22.25 -16.96
N SER A 58 -22.76 -21.48 -17.26
CA SER A 58 -21.72 -21.85 -18.23
C SER A 58 -20.55 -22.64 -17.63
N THR A 59 -20.52 -22.79 -16.31
CA THR A 59 -19.42 -23.48 -15.62
C THR A 59 -19.62 -25.00 -15.71
N GLU A 60 -18.64 -25.69 -16.27
CA GLU A 60 -18.59 -27.15 -16.35
C GLU A 60 -17.45 -27.69 -15.47
N GLY A 61 -17.76 -28.59 -14.52
CA GLY A 61 -16.79 -29.26 -13.66
C GLY A 61 -16.22 -28.35 -12.54
N ASP A 62 -15.02 -28.67 -12.11
CA ASP A 62 -14.36 -27.99 -10.98
C ASP A 62 -13.66 -26.70 -11.46
N VAL A 63 -13.84 -25.61 -10.72
CA VAL A 63 -13.14 -24.34 -10.94
C VAL A 63 -11.87 -24.33 -10.10
N ASN A 64 -10.71 -24.42 -10.74
CA ASN A 64 -9.43 -24.38 -10.08
C ASN A 64 -8.85 -22.97 -10.18
N ILE A 65 -8.55 -22.34 -9.06
CA ILE A 65 -7.95 -21.00 -8.97
C ILE A 65 -6.74 -21.04 -8.04
N THR A 66 -5.65 -20.44 -8.45
CA THR A 66 -4.51 -20.15 -7.58
C THR A 66 -4.51 -18.68 -7.21
N LEU A 67 -4.42 -18.37 -5.92
CA LEU A 67 -4.33 -17.03 -5.37
C LEU A 67 -2.95 -16.84 -4.73
N TRP A 68 -2.19 -15.82 -5.13
CA TRP A 68 -0.98 -15.41 -4.42
C TRP A 68 -1.23 -14.14 -3.61
N CYS A 69 -0.79 -14.18 -2.35
CA CYS A 69 -0.82 -13.03 -1.43
C CYS A 69 0.34 -13.15 -0.44
N SER A 70 0.50 -12.16 0.43
CA SER A 70 1.56 -12.15 1.45
C SER A 70 1.71 -13.49 2.18
N GLU A 71 2.96 -13.91 2.43
CA GLU A 71 3.29 -15.10 3.22
C GLU A 71 3.05 -14.94 4.73
N MET A 72 2.74 -13.75 5.21
CA MET A 72 2.48 -13.50 6.63
C MET A 72 1.27 -14.30 7.14
N GLU A 73 1.39 -14.91 8.31
CA GLU A 73 0.40 -15.84 8.87
C GLU A 73 -1.00 -15.20 9.00
N ASN A 74 -1.08 -13.97 9.51
CA ASN A 74 -2.34 -13.23 9.64
C ASN A 74 -3.01 -12.96 8.29
N TYR A 75 -2.20 -12.65 7.26
CA TYR A 75 -2.68 -12.41 5.90
C TYR A 75 -3.20 -13.72 5.26
N GLN A 76 -2.43 -14.80 5.35
CA GLN A 76 -2.82 -16.12 4.87
C GLN A 76 -4.13 -16.60 5.53
N LYS A 77 -4.29 -16.34 6.83
CA LYS A 77 -5.48 -16.71 7.59
C LYS A 77 -6.72 -15.95 7.09
N VAL A 78 -6.66 -14.62 7.01
CA VAL A 78 -7.81 -13.83 6.57
C VAL A 78 -8.18 -14.13 5.11
N MET A 79 -7.19 -14.33 4.23
CA MET A 79 -7.45 -14.72 2.84
C MET A 79 -8.10 -16.11 2.73
N THR A 80 -7.72 -17.05 3.60
CA THR A 80 -8.37 -18.37 3.70
C THR A 80 -9.84 -18.22 4.12
N GLU A 81 -10.11 -17.44 5.15
CA GLU A 81 -11.49 -17.19 5.63
C GLU A 81 -12.36 -16.51 4.56
N LEU A 82 -11.81 -15.56 3.81
CA LEU A 82 -12.52 -14.87 2.73
C LEU A 82 -12.79 -15.79 1.54
N THR A 83 -11.80 -16.61 1.14
CA THR A 83 -12.01 -17.57 0.05
C THR A 83 -13.00 -18.67 0.43
N ASP A 84 -13.06 -19.09 1.70
CA ASP A 84 -14.07 -20.04 2.18
C ASP A 84 -15.48 -19.43 2.14
N LYS A 85 -15.65 -18.18 2.56
CA LYS A 85 -16.92 -17.44 2.42
C LYS A 85 -17.34 -17.26 0.96
N PHE A 86 -16.38 -17.00 0.06
CA PHE A 86 -16.64 -16.95 -1.38
C PHE A 86 -17.20 -18.28 -1.92
N LYS A 87 -16.59 -19.41 -1.54
CA LYS A 87 -17.09 -20.74 -1.90
C LYS A 87 -18.50 -21.03 -1.34
N GLU A 88 -18.77 -20.57 -0.11
CA GLU A 88 -20.10 -20.70 0.49
C GLU A 88 -21.16 -19.88 -0.27
N GLN A 89 -20.79 -18.64 -0.67
CA GLN A 89 -21.68 -17.77 -1.44
C GLN A 89 -22.04 -18.34 -2.80
N TYR A 90 -21.12 -19.02 -3.47
CA TYR A 90 -21.30 -19.63 -4.79
C TYR A 90 -21.29 -21.16 -4.71
N SER A 91 -22.03 -21.73 -3.76
CA SER A 91 -22.04 -23.17 -3.44
C SER A 91 -22.54 -24.08 -4.55
N ASP A 92 -23.17 -23.54 -5.58
CA ASP A 92 -23.58 -24.30 -6.81
C ASP A 92 -22.37 -24.64 -7.70
N VAL A 93 -21.18 -24.08 -7.43
CA VAL A 93 -19.95 -24.31 -8.16
C VAL A 93 -18.92 -24.97 -7.25
N ASN A 94 -18.25 -26.00 -7.77
CA ASN A 94 -17.19 -26.69 -7.01
C ASN A 94 -15.85 -25.99 -7.19
N PHE A 95 -15.43 -25.21 -6.20
CA PHE A 95 -14.17 -24.47 -6.21
C PHE A 95 -13.02 -25.23 -5.55
N ASN A 96 -11.87 -25.21 -6.20
CA ASN A 96 -10.59 -25.62 -5.66
C ASN A 96 -9.64 -24.41 -5.68
N ILE A 97 -9.69 -23.56 -4.64
CA ILE A 97 -8.86 -22.36 -4.51
C ILE A 97 -7.64 -22.70 -3.68
N LYS A 98 -6.43 -22.51 -4.25
CA LYS A 98 -5.17 -22.71 -3.59
C LYS A 98 -4.51 -21.35 -3.31
N ILE A 99 -4.17 -21.09 -2.04
CA ILE A 99 -3.48 -19.88 -1.63
C ILE A 99 -1.99 -20.19 -1.54
N GLY A 100 -1.16 -19.35 -2.19
CA GLY A 100 0.29 -19.37 -2.13
C GLY A 100 0.84 -18.10 -1.52
N GLY A 101 1.91 -18.22 -0.71
CA GLY A 101 2.63 -17.07 -0.17
C GLY A 101 3.60 -16.51 -1.21
N VAL A 102 3.38 -15.28 -1.63
CA VAL A 102 4.29 -14.48 -2.48
C VAL A 102 4.23 -13.05 -1.98
N SER A 103 5.39 -12.47 -1.70
CA SER A 103 5.48 -11.06 -1.32
C SER A 103 4.93 -10.16 -2.42
N GLU A 104 4.21 -9.13 -2.07
CA GLU A 104 3.68 -8.15 -3.03
C GLU A 104 4.80 -7.45 -3.81
N ALA A 105 5.99 -7.30 -3.21
CA ALA A 105 7.17 -6.74 -3.87
C ALA A 105 7.73 -7.66 -4.97
N ASP A 106 7.64 -8.98 -4.79
CA ASP A 106 8.18 -9.99 -5.71
C ASP A 106 7.14 -10.47 -6.74
N ALA A 107 5.88 -10.07 -6.61
CA ALA A 107 4.76 -10.63 -7.38
C ALA A 107 4.97 -10.48 -8.90
N LYS A 108 5.39 -9.30 -9.36
CA LYS A 108 5.70 -9.04 -10.78
C LYS A 108 6.72 -10.03 -11.32
N ASP A 109 7.86 -10.16 -10.65
CA ASP A 109 8.95 -11.00 -11.12
C ASP A 109 8.52 -12.47 -11.17
N LYS A 110 7.75 -12.91 -10.17
CA LYS A 110 7.18 -14.26 -10.14
C LYS A 110 6.16 -14.51 -11.26
N VAL A 111 5.32 -13.53 -11.57
CA VAL A 111 4.36 -13.64 -12.68
C VAL A 111 5.10 -13.66 -14.01
N LEU A 112 6.13 -12.82 -14.20
CA LEU A 112 6.87 -12.71 -15.47
C LEU A 112 7.87 -13.85 -15.69
N GLU A 113 8.22 -14.65 -14.68
CA GLU A 113 8.97 -15.89 -14.87
C GLU A 113 8.24 -16.87 -15.82
N ASP A 114 6.92 -17.02 -15.66
CA ASP A 114 6.06 -17.85 -16.51
C ASP A 114 4.59 -17.45 -16.30
N ILE A 115 4.06 -16.61 -17.18
CA ILE A 115 2.69 -16.09 -17.07
C ILE A 115 1.65 -17.20 -17.11
N ASP A 116 1.87 -18.25 -17.91
CA ASP A 116 0.94 -19.38 -18.06
C ASP A 116 0.87 -20.24 -16.79
N ALA A 117 1.95 -20.29 -16.00
CA ALA A 117 2.04 -21.07 -14.77
C ALA A 117 1.81 -20.22 -13.50
N ALA A 118 1.75 -18.90 -13.64
CA ALA A 118 1.53 -17.98 -12.53
C ALA A 118 0.11 -18.12 -11.96
N ALA A 119 -0.12 -17.51 -10.78
CA ALA A 119 -1.43 -17.50 -10.14
C ALA A 119 -2.49 -16.84 -11.00
N ASP A 120 -3.74 -17.34 -10.90
CA ASP A 120 -4.90 -16.75 -11.56
C ASP A 120 -5.27 -15.38 -10.99
N VAL A 121 -5.10 -15.23 -9.67
CA VAL A 121 -5.33 -13.99 -8.92
C VAL A 121 -4.11 -13.73 -8.04
N PHE A 122 -3.62 -12.50 -7.98
CA PHE A 122 -2.46 -12.17 -7.17
C PHE A 122 -2.49 -10.74 -6.62
N VAL A 123 -1.96 -10.60 -5.40
CA VAL A 123 -1.76 -9.29 -4.75
C VAL A 123 -0.37 -8.79 -5.09
N PHE A 124 -0.25 -7.50 -5.44
CA PHE A 124 1.01 -6.90 -5.84
C PHE A 124 1.05 -5.39 -5.52
N ALA A 125 2.26 -4.81 -5.49
CA ALA A 125 2.46 -3.38 -5.28
C ALA A 125 2.21 -2.57 -6.56
N ASP A 126 1.65 -1.38 -6.42
CA ASP A 126 1.15 -0.55 -7.53
C ASP A 126 2.22 -0.09 -8.53
N ASP A 127 3.47 0.03 -8.11
CA ASP A 127 4.61 0.36 -8.99
C ASP A 127 4.85 -0.69 -10.10
N GLN A 128 4.29 -1.90 -9.95
CA GLN A 128 4.44 -3.02 -10.88
C GLN A 128 3.38 -3.04 -11.99
N VAL A 129 2.30 -2.26 -11.86
CA VAL A 129 1.15 -2.28 -12.80
C VAL A 129 1.59 -2.12 -14.25
N LYS A 130 2.40 -1.09 -14.53
CA LYS A 130 2.79 -0.75 -15.90
C LYS A 130 3.59 -1.87 -16.59
N ASP A 131 4.52 -2.49 -15.86
CA ASP A 131 5.32 -3.59 -16.37
C ASP A 131 4.47 -4.83 -16.66
N LEU A 132 3.56 -5.17 -15.73
CA LEU A 132 2.63 -6.30 -15.89
C LEU A 132 1.66 -6.08 -17.05
N VAL A 133 1.15 -4.85 -17.25
CA VAL A 133 0.30 -4.50 -18.39
C VAL A 133 1.08 -4.59 -19.70
N ASN A 134 2.30 -4.04 -19.75
CA ASN A 134 3.17 -4.09 -20.94
C ASN A 134 3.52 -5.53 -21.34
N ALA A 135 3.69 -6.41 -20.36
CA ALA A 135 3.93 -7.84 -20.60
C ALA A 135 2.64 -8.61 -21.00
N GLY A 136 1.47 -7.98 -20.95
CA GLY A 136 0.18 -8.63 -21.22
C GLY A 136 -0.26 -9.59 -20.11
N ALA A 137 0.29 -9.48 -18.90
CA ALA A 137 0.02 -10.39 -17.79
C ALA A 137 -1.27 -10.08 -17.03
N LEU A 138 -1.78 -8.84 -17.09
CA LEU A 138 -2.99 -8.42 -16.40
C LEU A 138 -4.21 -8.39 -17.31
N GLN A 139 -5.31 -8.94 -16.82
CA GLN A 139 -6.64 -8.83 -17.42
C GLN A 139 -7.19 -7.41 -17.21
N GLU A 140 -7.66 -6.74 -18.27
CA GLU A 140 -8.38 -5.47 -18.16
C GLU A 140 -9.70 -5.66 -17.37
N VAL A 141 -9.97 -4.77 -16.42
CA VAL A 141 -11.25 -4.70 -15.68
C VAL A 141 -12.23 -3.86 -16.50
N ALA A 142 -12.67 -4.40 -17.65
CA ALA A 142 -13.58 -3.72 -18.57
C ALA A 142 -15.04 -3.76 -18.10
N ALA A 143 -15.40 -4.71 -17.24
CA ALA A 143 -16.71 -4.85 -16.63
C ALA A 143 -16.57 -5.48 -15.23
N THR A 144 -17.49 -5.15 -14.36
CA THR A 144 -17.55 -5.66 -12.99
C THR A 144 -18.84 -6.45 -12.76
N TYR A 145 -18.82 -7.38 -11.81
CA TYR A 145 -19.95 -8.23 -11.46
C TYR A 145 -20.77 -7.67 -10.29
N THR A 146 -20.11 -7.09 -9.28
CA THR A 146 -20.75 -6.78 -8.00
C THR A 146 -20.68 -5.31 -7.60
N TYR A 147 -19.61 -4.61 -7.95
CA TYR A 147 -19.44 -3.20 -7.60
C TYR A 147 -18.45 -2.51 -8.57
N ASN A 148 -18.50 -1.20 -8.65
CA ASN A 148 -17.55 -0.41 -9.44
C ASN A 148 -16.37 0.04 -8.55
N PRO A 149 -15.14 -0.47 -8.75
CA PRO A 149 -13.98 -0.07 -7.96
C PRO A 149 -13.70 1.44 -7.96
N ALA A 150 -13.99 2.12 -9.06
CA ALA A 150 -13.75 3.56 -9.18
C ALA A 150 -14.71 4.43 -8.33
N GLU A 151 -15.86 3.89 -7.91
CA GLU A 151 -16.84 4.62 -7.10
C GLU A 151 -16.64 4.41 -5.59
N THR A 152 -16.02 3.29 -5.20
CA THR A 152 -15.95 2.87 -3.80
C THR A 152 -14.58 3.06 -3.15
N ASN A 153 -13.52 3.14 -3.96
CA ASN A 153 -12.15 3.28 -3.49
C ASN A 153 -11.62 4.72 -3.64
N SER A 154 -10.53 5.02 -2.98
CA SER A 154 -9.87 6.33 -3.10
C SER A 154 -9.38 6.57 -4.54
N GLU A 155 -9.53 7.79 -5.03
CA GLU A 155 -9.12 8.18 -6.39
C GLU A 155 -7.63 7.84 -6.65
N ALA A 156 -6.78 8.02 -5.66
CA ALA A 156 -5.35 7.72 -5.76
C ALA A 156 -5.08 6.23 -6.03
N THR A 157 -5.79 5.32 -5.35
CA THR A 157 -5.64 3.87 -5.55
C THR A 157 -6.21 3.41 -6.90
N VAL A 158 -7.29 4.04 -7.36
CA VAL A 158 -7.88 3.78 -8.69
C VAL A 158 -6.93 4.26 -9.80
N ASN A 159 -6.35 5.44 -9.64
CA ASN A 159 -5.36 5.97 -10.59
C ASN A 159 -4.12 5.06 -10.66
N ALA A 160 -3.65 4.56 -9.52
CA ALA A 160 -2.53 3.63 -9.46
C ALA A 160 -2.80 2.29 -10.18
N ALA A 161 -4.06 1.83 -10.20
CA ALA A 161 -4.51 0.62 -10.92
C ALA A 161 -4.81 0.85 -12.41
N THR A 162 -4.64 2.10 -12.90
CA THR A 162 -5.06 2.52 -14.24
C THR A 162 -3.85 2.79 -15.14
N VAL A 163 -3.83 2.20 -16.33
CA VAL A 163 -2.84 2.44 -17.39
C VAL A 163 -3.57 2.84 -18.66
N ASP A 164 -3.17 3.94 -19.28
CA ASP A 164 -3.75 4.46 -20.52
C ASP A 164 -5.29 4.62 -20.46
N GLY A 165 -5.81 5.03 -19.29
CA GLY A 165 -7.24 5.25 -19.04
C GLY A 165 -8.06 3.97 -18.85
N LYS A 166 -7.42 2.81 -18.68
CA LYS A 166 -8.06 1.52 -18.46
C LYS A 166 -7.64 0.95 -17.11
N LEU A 167 -8.59 0.41 -16.37
CA LEU A 167 -8.36 -0.25 -15.10
C LEU A 167 -7.86 -1.69 -15.32
N TYR A 168 -6.76 -2.07 -14.66
CA TYR A 168 -6.13 -3.39 -14.79
C TYR A 168 -6.03 -4.17 -13.49
N ALA A 169 -6.40 -3.56 -12.37
CA ALA A 169 -6.42 -4.23 -11.08
C ALA A 169 -7.47 -3.62 -10.17
N TYR A 170 -7.79 -4.33 -9.10
CA TYR A 170 -8.74 -3.91 -8.08
C TYR A 170 -7.98 -3.34 -6.90
N PRO A 171 -8.26 -2.08 -6.46
CA PRO A 171 -7.65 -1.51 -5.26
C PRO A 171 -7.94 -2.34 -4.00
N LEU A 172 -6.91 -2.63 -3.20
CA LEU A 172 -7.02 -3.41 -1.98
C LEU A 172 -6.67 -2.60 -0.74
N THR A 173 -5.46 -2.02 -0.71
CA THR A 173 -5.02 -1.19 0.41
C THR A 173 -4.46 0.14 -0.04
N ALA A 174 -4.50 1.15 0.85
CA ALA A 174 -3.94 2.48 0.65
C ALA A 174 -2.87 2.80 1.71
N SER A 175 -2.11 1.80 2.15
CA SER A 175 -1.21 1.91 3.30
C SER A 175 0.18 1.34 3.08
N ASN A 176 0.63 1.22 1.82
CA ASN A 176 1.97 0.76 1.51
C ASN A 176 3.00 1.90 1.63
N GLY A 177 3.33 2.26 2.87
CA GLY A 177 4.30 3.28 3.24
C GLY A 177 4.93 2.94 4.58
N TYR A 178 5.87 3.77 5.06
CA TYR A 178 6.61 3.52 6.29
C TYR A 178 6.66 4.75 7.19
N PHE A 179 6.80 4.48 8.48
CA PHE A 179 6.79 5.43 9.58
C PHE A 179 7.58 4.84 10.77
N LEU A 180 7.62 5.52 11.91
CA LEU A 180 8.35 5.04 13.09
C LEU A 180 7.41 4.39 14.10
N TYR A 181 7.70 3.13 14.49
CA TYR A 181 7.20 2.49 15.72
C TYR A 181 8.13 2.78 16.88
N TYR A 182 7.58 2.97 18.09
CA TYR A 182 8.37 3.15 19.29
C TYR A 182 7.64 2.69 20.54
N ASP A 183 8.39 2.31 21.56
CA ASP A 183 7.90 1.98 22.89
C ASP A 183 7.73 3.27 23.71
N SER A 184 6.51 3.77 23.85
CA SER A 184 6.20 5.02 24.57
C SER A 184 6.43 4.93 26.09
N SER A 185 6.65 3.72 26.62
CA SER A 185 7.11 3.56 28.00
C SER A 185 8.58 3.93 28.19
N LYS A 186 9.35 3.98 27.10
CA LYS A 186 10.79 4.28 27.05
C LYS A 186 11.09 5.63 26.41
N PHE A 187 10.34 6.02 25.41
CA PHE A 187 10.56 7.23 24.61
C PHE A 187 9.34 8.16 24.68
N SER A 188 9.60 9.44 24.91
CA SER A 188 8.59 10.50 24.75
C SER A 188 8.46 10.93 23.30
N GLU A 189 7.41 11.70 22.97
CA GLU A 189 7.24 12.31 21.64
C GLU A 189 8.43 13.22 21.25
N GLU A 190 9.08 13.88 22.22
CA GLU A 190 10.27 14.70 22.00
C GLU A 190 11.49 13.85 21.64
N ASP A 191 11.63 12.66 22.27
CA ASP A 191 12.74 11.74 22.01
C ASP A 191 12.68 11.15 20.59
N VAL A 192 11.48 10.98 20.02
CA VAL A 192 11.27 10.40 18.67
C VAL A 192 11.12 11.47 17.58
N ALA A 193 11.18 12.75 17.91
CA ALA A 193 10.99 13.83 16.94
C ALA A 193 12.15 13.98 15.95
N SER A 194 13.37 13.56 16.33
CA SER A 194 14.55 13.58 15.46
C SER A 194 15.43 12.35 15.67
N TRP A 195 16.19 11.96 14.64
CA TRP A 195 17.14 10.85 14.72
C TRP A 195 18.22 11.09 15.77
N GLU A 196 18.65 12.35 15.94
CA GLU A 196 19.65 12.75 16.94
C GLU A 196 19.13 12.53 18.37
N ALA A 197 17.89 12.96 18.65
CA ALA A 197 17.29 12.76 19.97
C ALA A 197 16.99 11.27 20.22
N LEU A 198 16.47 10.56 19.22
CA LEU A 198 16.13 9.15 19.29
C LEU A 198 17.35 8.28 19.59
N THR A 199 18.45 8.47 18.85
CA THR A 199 19.69 7.71 19.06
C THR A 199 20.35 8.04 20.39
N ALA A 200 20.36 9.31 20.79
CA ALA A 200 20.90 9.72 22.09
C ALA A 200 20.12 9.12 23.26
N LYS A 201 18.78 9.14 23.18
CA LYS A 201 17.94 8.52 24.21
C LYS A 201 18.10 7.01 24.27
N ALA A 202 18.19 6.37 23.11
CA ALA A 202 18.44 4.93 23.03
C ALA A 202 19.79 4.51 23.62
N GLU A 203 20.85 5.33 23.46
CA GLU A 203 22.15 5.08 24.13
C GLU A 203 22.03 5.18 25.66
N GLU A 204 21.29 6.19 26.17
CA GLU A 204 21.00 6.35 27.59
C GLU A 204 20.28 5.12 28.16
N LEU A 205 19.31 4.60 27.45
CA LEU A 205 18.49 3.45 27.84
C LEU A 205 19.17 2.09 27.61
N GLY A 206 20.25 2.04 26.81
CA GLY A 206 20.91 0.80 26.42
C GLY A 206 20.07 -0.08 25.50
N THR A 207 19.21 0.53 24.69
CA THR A 207 18.35 -0.17 23.69
C THR A 207 18.78 0.19 22.27
N LYS A 208 18.26 -0.52 21.27
CA LYS A 208 18.48 -0.25 19.86
C LYS A 208 17.30 0.52 19.25
N VAL A 209 17.62 1.34 18.26
CA VAL A 209 16.66 2.02 17.37
C VAL A 209 17.19 1.93 15.95
N GLY A 210 16.32 1.88 14.94
CA GLY A 210 16.88 1.68 13.62
C GLY A 210 15.93 1.80 12.43
N CYS A 211 16.56 1.57 11.28
CA CYS A 211 15.94 1.57 9.96
C CYS A 211 16.82 0.73 9.03
N ASP A 212 16.24 -0.04 8.13
CA ASP A 212 16.96 -0.78 7.08
C ASP A 212 17.50 0.19 6.01
N ILE A 213 18.51 0.97 6.36
CA ILE A 213 19.11 1.98 5.44
C ILE A 213 19.80 1.32 4.25
N ALA A 214 20.24 0.06 4.36
CA ALA A 214 20.80 -0.70 3.25
C ALA A 214 19.74 -1.17 2.24
N ASN A 215 18.55 -0.64 2.32
CA ASN A 215 17.45 -0.86 1.38
C ASN A 215 17.10 0.46 0.67
N GLY A 216 17.08 0.43 -0.67
CA GLY A 216 16.78 1.61 -1.50
C GLY A 216 15.46 2.30 -1.15
N TRP A 217 14.47 1.53 -0.69
CA TRP A 217 13.17 2.05 -0.32
C TRP A 217 13.20 2.97 0.90
N TYR A 218 14.02 2.65 1.90
CA TYR A 218 14.15 3.46 3.12
C TYR A 218 15.19 4.58 2.98
N VAL A 219 16.34 4.32 2.33
CA VAL A 219 17.37 5.35 2.15
C VAL A 219 16.86 6.53 1.32
N TYR A 220 15.96 6.28 0.40
CA TYR A 220 15.24 7.29 -0.38
C TYR A 220 14.71 8.43 0.48
N GLY A 221 14.10 8.11 1.62
CA GLY A 221 13.41 9.08 2.48
C GLY A 221 14.31 10.19 3.00
N PHE A 222 15.60 9.94 3.20
CA PHE A 222 16.57 10.97 3.61
C PHE A 222 16.83 11.96 2.48
N PHE A 223 17.06 11.46 1.26
CA PHE A 223 17.35 12.32 0.10
C PHE A 223 16.11 13.09 -0.36
N ALA A 224 14.95 12.43 -0.43
CA ALA A 224 13.68 13.06 -0.78
C ALA A 224 13.27 14.15 0.22
N GLY A 225 13.42 13.89 1.53
CA GLY A 225 13.12 14.86 2.57
C GLY A 225 13.96 16.14 2.46
N ALA A 226 15.18 16.04 1.98
CA ALA A 226 16.07 17.18 1.71
C ALA A 226 15.86 17.85 0.34
N GLY A 227 14.92 17.34 -0.46
CA GLY A 227 14.59 17.87 -1.78
C GLY A 227 15.55 17.47 -2.90
N CYS A 228 16.33 16.40 -2.71
CA CYS A 228 17.11 15.79 -3.78
C CYS A 228 16.18 15.11 -4.78
N ASN A 229 16.47 15.27 -6.08
CA ASN A 229 15.61 14.73 -7.14
C ASN A 229 15.90 13.25 -7.41
N LEU A 230 14.84 12.48 -7.56
CA LEU A 230 14.80 11.18 -8.21
C LEU A 230 13.51 11.11 -9.02
N SER A 231 13.60 10.85 -10.33
CA SER A 231 12.42 10.80 -11.19
C SER A 231 12.63 9.80 -12.33
N LEU A 232 11.53 9.19 -12.77
CA LEU A 232 11.50 8.31 -13.93
C LEU A 232 11.35 9.13 -15.22
N ASN A 233 12.19 8.83 -16.21
CA ASN A 233 12.12 9.41 -17.55
C ASN A 233 11.19 8.58 -18.46
N ASP A 234 10.76 9.16 -19.59
CA ASP A 234 9.88 8.49 -20.56
C ASP A 234 10.49 7.22 -21.17
N ASP A 235 11.83 7.13 -21.20
CA ASP A 235 12.57 5.96 -21.71
C ASP A 235 12.80 4.87 -20.65
N GLY A 236 12.24 5.03 -19.45
CA GLY A 236 12.37 4.10 -18.32
C GLY A 236 13.68 4.25 -17.53
N SER A 237 14.59 5.14 -17.92
CA SER A 237 15.76 5.48 -17.12
C SER A 237 15.40 6.43 -15.96
N ASN A 238 16.30 6.56 -14.98
CA ASN A 238 16.12 7.51 -13.88
C ASN A 238 16.94 8.80 -14.10
N SER A 239 16.40 9.93 -13.63
CA SER A 239 17.15 11.14 -13.32
C SER A 239 17.37 11.21 -11.82
N CYS A 240 18.62 11.46 -11.39
CA CYS A 240 18.99 11.51 -9.98
C CYS A 240 20.09 12.55 -9.77
N ASP A 241 19.97 13.37 -8.72
CA ASP A 241 20.96 14.41 -8.37
C ASP A 241 21.53 14.28 -6.94
N TRP A 242 21.45 13.07 -6.39
CA TRP A 242 21.87 12.79 -4.99
C TRP A 242 23.35 13.05 -4.71
N ASN A 243 24.19 13.27 -5.71
CA ASN A 243 25.59 13.60 -5.56
C ASN A 243 25.90 15.11 -5.57
N ASN A 244 24.86 15.97 -5.48
CA ASN A 244 25.03 17.42 -5.31
C ASN A 244 25.41 17.80 -3.87
N GLU A 245 25.62 19.10 -3.58
CA GLU A 245 25.99 19.59 -2.24
C GLU A 245 24.96 19.22 -1.17
N THR A 246 23.64 19.22 -1.49
CA THR A 246 22.59 18.80 -0.58
C THR A 246 22.68 17.31 -0.29
N GLY A 247 22.82 16.49 -1.32
CA GLY A 247 22.96 15.04 -1.16
C GLY A 247 24.20 14.63 -0.38
N LEU A 248 25.33 15.36 -0.54
CA LEU A 248 26.51 15.16 0.30
C LEU A 248 26.21 15.42 1.78
N ALA A 249 25.56 16.54 2.08
CA ALA A 249 25.17 16.87 3.46
C ALA A 249 24.17 15.85 4.05
N VAL A 250 23.25 15.32 3.24
CA VAL A 250 22.35 14.21 3.63
C VAL A 250 23.15 12.97 3.98
N ALA A 251 24.05 12.54 3.11
CA ALA A 251 24.85 11.33 3.31
C ALA A 251 25.75 11.44 4.57
N GLU A 252 26.38 12.59 4.82
CA GLU A 252 27.16 12.86 6.03
C GLU A 252 26.27 12.80 7.29
N SER A 253 25.02 13.29 7.22
CA SER A 253 24.05 13.18 8.31
C SER A 253 23.66 11.74 8.58
N VAL A 254 23.38 10.96 7.52
CA VAL A 254 23.06 9.53 7.64
C VAL A 254 24.22 8.77 8.27
N GLU A 255 25.48 9.01 7.85
CA GLU A 255 26.66 8.38 8.48
C GLU A 255 26.77 8.73 9.98
N LYS A 256 26.47 9.96 10.35
CA LYS A 256 26.46 10.38 11.75
C LYS A 256 25.41 9.61 12.55
N ILE A 257 24.20 9.41 12.01
CA ILE A 257 23.13 8.64 12.64
C ILE A 257 23.55 7.17 12.77
N THR A 258 24.02 6.56 11.68
CA THR A 258 24.39 5.13 11.64
C THR A 258 25.62 4.81 12.50
N SER A 259 26.50 5.78 12.73
CA SER A 259 27.66 5.64 13.62
C SER A 259 27.31 5.57 15.11
N SER A 260 26.08 5.91 15.51
CA SER A 260 25.61 5.76 16.89
C SER A 260 25.61 4.29 17.30
N LYS A 261 26.08 4.01 18.52
CA LYS A 261 26.09 2.65 19.08
C LYS A 261 24.71 2.08 19.30
N SER A 262 23.71 2.95 19.46
CA SER A 262 22.30 2.55 19.61
C SER A 262 21.60 2.29 18.27
N PHE A 263 22.17 2.76 17.16
CA PHE A 263 21.57 2.52 15.84
C PHE A 263 21.76 1.08 15.38
N THR A 264 20.77 0.58 14.66
CA THR A 264 20.83 -0.70 13.91
C THR A 264 20.27 -0.51 12.51
N ALA A 265 20.99 -1.05 11.51
CA ALA A 265 20.52 -1.17 10.13
C ALA A 265 19.97 -2.58 9.86
N ALA A 266 19.46 -3.24 10.88
CA ALA A 266 18.90 -4.58 10.76
C ALA A 266 17.79 -4.61 9.70
N LYS A 267 17.76 -5.66 8.88
CA LYS A 267 16.67 -5.95 7.96
C LYS A 267 15.43 -6.37 8.73
N ASN A 268 14.28 -6.39 8.06
CA ASN A 268 12.99 -6.67 8.71
C ASN A 268 13.02 -7.86 9.67
N ASP A 269 13.44 -9.03 9.22
CA ASP A 269 13.40 -10.25 10.05
C ASP A 269 14.37 -10.19 11.24
N ASP A 270 15.57 -9.63 11.04
CA ASP A 270 16.54 -9.41 12.11
C ASP A 270 16.03 -8.37 13.12
N ALA A 271 15.37 -7.31 12.65
CA ALA A 271 14.75 -6.32 13.51
C ALA A 271 13.61 -6.90 14.35
N LEU A 272 12.76 -7.76 13.75
CA LEU A 272 11.68 -8.44 14.47
C LEU A 272 12.24 -9.45 15.49
N ALA A 273 13.37 -10.11 15.21
CA ALA A 273 14.06 -10.94 16.18
C ALA A 273 14.59 -10.11 17.37
N MET A 274 15.23 -8.95 17.10
CA MET A 274 15.66 -8.02 18.15
C MET A 274 14.48 -7.46 18.96
N LEU A 275 13.33 -7.24 18.31
CA LEU A 275 12.10 -6.81 18.97
C LEU A 275 11.60 -7.88 19.93
N ALA A 276 11.54 -9.13 19.51
CA ALA A 276 11.14 -10.28 20.33
C ALA A 276 12.08 -10.50 21.55
N ASP A 277 13.37 -10.20 21.39
CA ASP A 277 14.37 -10.27 22.48
C ASP A 277 14.33 -9.03 23.41
N GLY A 278 13.48 -8.02 23.11
CA GLY A 278 13.35 -6.78 23.89
C GLY A 278 14.51 -5.80 23.73
N GLU A 279 15.36 -6.00 22.74
CA GLU A 279 16.52 -5.15 22.43
C GLU A 279 16.16 -3.92 21.62
N LEU A 280 15.06 -3.97 20.83
CA LEU A 280 14.64 -2.91 19.94
C LEU A 280 13.60 -2.01 20.60
N GLY A 281 13.88 -0.72 20.70
CA GLY A 281 13.00 0.26 21.34
C GLY A 281 12.23 1.16 20.36
N ALA A 282 12.76 1.32 19.14
CA ALA A 282 12.05 1.98 18.02
C ALA A 282 12.60 1.49 16.68
N TYR A 283 11.73 1.45 15.67
CA TYR A 283 12.13 0.99 14.33
C TYR A 283 11.22 1.54 13.24
N VAL A 284 11.81 1.89 12.10
CA VAL A 284 11.07 2.31 10.91
C VAL A 284 10.55 1.08 10.18
N SER A 285 9.24 1.00 10.04
CA SER A 285 8.55 -0.07 9.32
C SER A 285 7.18 0.41 8.82
N GLY A 286 6.43 -0.46 8.18
CA GLY A 286 5.09 -0.17 7.69
C GLY A 286 4.00 -0.92 8.46
N THR A 287 2.76 -0.78 7.99
CA THR A 287 1.56 -1.36 8.62
C THR A 287 1.61 -2.89 8.72
N TRP A 288 2.35 -3.56 7.84
CA TRP A 288 2.51 -5.03 7.83
C TRP A 288 3.10 -5.60 9.13
N ASN A 289 3.85 -4.81 9.90
CA ASN A 289 4.41 -5.21 11.18
C ASN A 289 3.62 -4.69 12.40
N ALA A 290 2.49 -4.01 12.21
CA ALA A 290 1.75 -3.35 13.29
C ALA A 290 1.40 -4.30 14.44
N THR A 291 0.83 -5.46 14.13
CA THR A 291 0.46 -6.49 15.13
C THR A 291 1.68 -6.98 15.92
N THR A 292 2.82 -7.17 15.25
CA THR A 292 4.05 -7.65 15.91
C THR A 292 4.61 -6.61 16.88
N PHE A 293 4.60 -5.33 16.49
CA PHE A 293 5.01 -4.23 17.39
C PHE A 293 4.02 -4.03 18.53
N GLU A 294 2.71 -4.15 18.28
CA GLU A 294 1.67 -4.06 19.31
C GLU A 294 1.84 -5.18 20.36
N GLU A 295 2.04 -6.42 19.93
CA GLU A 295 2.29 -7.54 20.82
C GLU A 295 3.57 -7.37 21.66
N ALA A 296 4.65 -6.85 21.05
CA ALA A 296 5.92 -6.68 21.72
C ALA A 296 5.96 -5.50 22.70
N TYR A 297 5.35 -4.38 22.37
CA TYR A 297 5.36 -3.17 23.21
C TYR A 297 4.18 -3.10 24.18
N GLY A 298 3.09 -3.86 23.94
CA GLY A 298 1.91 -3.89 24.80
C GLY A 298 1.34 -2.49 25.04
N ASP A 299 1.18 -2.08 26.32
CA ASP A 299 0.68 -0.76 26.67
C ASP A 299 1.59 0.41 26.21
N GLY A 300 2.83 0.12 25.83
CA GLY A 300 3.78 1.07 25.27
C GLY A 300 3.71 1.22 23.76
N TYR A 301 2.85 0.46 23.07
CA TYR A 301 2.74 0.51 21.62
C TYR A 301 2.36 1.91 21.13
N ALA A 302 3.23 2.49 20.31
CA ALA A 302 3.03 3.80 19.70
C ALA A 302 3.69 3.87 18.33
N ALA A 303 3.16 4.76 17.49
CA ALA A 303 3.71 5.06 16.18
C ALA A 303 3.59 6.55 15.88
N CYS A 304 4.54 7.08 15.11
CA CYS A 304 4.51 8.45 14.64
C CYS A 304 5.12 8.56 13.24
N LYS A 305 4.93 9.72 12.59
CA LYS A 305 5.63 10.00 11.34
C LYS A 305 7.14 9.87 11.52
N LEU A 306 7.89 9.74 10.44
CA LEU A 306 9.34 9.62 10.46
C LEU A 306 10.00 10.82 11.19
N PRO A 307 11.12 10.58 11.90
CA PRO A 307 11.86 11.65 12.57
C PRO A 307 12.42 12.65 11.57
N THR A 308 12.71 13.85 12.06
CA THR A 308 13.60 14.79 11.35
C THR A 308 15.07 14.34 11.51
N PHE A 309 15.94 14.89 10.67
CA PHE A 309 17.40 14.75 10.77
C PHE A 309 18.08 16.06 10.41
N ASP A 310 19.30 16.26 10.91
CA ASP A 310 20.03 17.49 10.68
C ASP A 310 20.73 17.51 9.32
N VAL A 311 20.42 18.49 8.49
CA VAL A 311 21.14 18.76 7.24
C VAL A 311 21.74 20.15 7.33
N ASN A 312 23.05 20.25 7.54
CA ASN A 312 23.78 21.51 7.67
C ASN A 312 23.21 22.46 8.74
N GLY A 313 22.79 21.94 9.90
CA GLY A 313 22.20 22.73 10.99
C GLY A 313 20.70 23.01 10.81
N THR A 314 20.06 22.42 9.83
CA THR A 314 18.61 22.55 9.58
C THR A 314 17.91 21.22 9.86
N ALA A 315 16.94 21.22 10.77
CA ALA A 315 16.08 20.05 10.98
C ALA A 315 15.23 19.81 9.74
N THR A 316 15.48 18.70 9.07
CA THR A 316 14.85 18.31 7.81
C THR A 316 13.91 17.12 8.04
N GLN A 317 12.66 17.22 7.62
CA GLN A 317 11.71 16.10 7.73
C GLN A 317 12.10 15.00 6.76
N MET A 318 12.29 13.78 7.26
CA MET A 318 12.50 12.61 6.42
C MET A 318 11.26 12.37 5.56
N GLY A 319 11.44 12.19 4.25
CA GLY A 319 10.42 11.78 3.31
C GLY A 319 10.17 10.27 3.36
N SER A 320 9.28 9.78 2.52
CA SER A 320 9.04 8.35 2.34
C SER A 320 8.47 8.07 0.96
N TYR A 321 8.40 6.79 0.59
CA TYR A 321 7.48 6.36 -0.44
C TYR A 321 6.07 6.17 0.15
N ALA A 322 5.07 6.36 -0.70
CA ALA A 322 3.70 5.91 -0.49
C ALA A 322 3.33 5.01 -1.66
N GLY A 323 2.52 4.02 -1.40
CA GLY A 323 2.05 3.10 -2.43
C GLY A 323 0.77 2.41 -2.00
N TYR A 324 0.33 1.53 -2.87
CA TYR A 324 -0.94 0.82 -2.78
C TYR A 324 -0.71 -0.67 -3.04
N LYS A 325 -1.56 -1.51 -2.47
CA LYS A 325 -1.62 -2.91 -2.88
C LYS A 325 -2.88 -3.12 -3.71
N LEU A 326 -2.73 -3.88 -4.75
CA LEU A 326 -3.75 -4.15 -5.75
C LEU A 326 -3.95 -5.64 -5.90
N VAL A 327 -5.14 -6.05 -6.34
CA VAL A 327 -5.44 -7.43 -6.75
C VAL A 327 -5.55 -7.47 -8.26
N GLY A 328 -4.65 -8.21 -8.89
CA GLY A 328 -4.65 -8.46 -10.33
C GLY A 328 -5.24 -9.81 -10.69
N VAL A 329 -5.77 -9.91 -11.89
CA VAL A 329 -6.19 -11.17 -12.51
C VAL A 329 -5.26 -11.46 -13.67
N ASN A 330 -4.68 -12.66 -13.70
CA ASN A 330 -3.84 -13.13 -14.78
C ASN A 330 -4.67 -13.27 -16.08
N SER A 331 -4.27 -12.56 -17.12
CA SER A 331 -4.93 -12.62 -18.44
C SER A 331 -4.90 -14.02 -19.08
N HIS A 332 -3.98 -14.89 -18.64
CA HIS A 332 -3.84 -16.28 -19.09
C HIS A 332 -4.63 -17.29 -18.21
N SER A 333 -5.36 -16.81 -17.20
CA SER A 333 -6.22 -17.69 -16.37
C SER A 333 -7.21 -18.47 -17.22
N GLN A 334 -7.34 -19.76 -16.94
CA GLN A 334 -8.37 -20.60 -17.59
C GLN A 334 -9.79 -20.33 -17.05
N ASN A 335 -9.89 -19.59 -15.94
CA ASN A 335 -11.13 -19.27 -15.24
C ASN A 335 -11.31 -17.75 -15.07
N ILE A 336 -11.03 -16.95 -16.10
CA ILE A 336 -11.01 -15.47 -16.02
C ILE A 336 -12.25 -14.90 -15.33
N GLY A 337 -13.47 -15.32 -15.70
CA GLY A 337 -14.70 -14.80 -15.09
C GLY A 337 -14.76 -15.05 -13.58
N TRP A 338 -14.41 -16.26 -13.12
CA TRP A 338 -14.35 -16.60 -11.71
C TRP A 338 -13.20 -15.93 -10.99
N SER A 339 -12.06 -15.76 -11.65
CA SER A 339 -10.90 -15.02 -11.10
C SER A 339 -11.22 -13.54 -10.90
N MET A 340 -11.94 -12.92 -11.86
CA MET A 340 -12.42 -11.55 -11.72
C MET A 340 -13.43 -11.41 -10.57
N LEU A 341 -14.40 -12.32 -10.48
CA LEU A 341 -15.40 -12.30 -9.40
C LEU A 341 -14.77 -12.55 -8.02
N LEU A 342 -13.74 -13.41 -7.94
CA LEU A 342 -12.95 -13.59 -6.71
C LEU A 342 -12.17 -12.32 -6.37
N ALA A 343 -11.51 -11.67 -7.34
CA ALA A 343 -10.80 -10.42 -7.13
C ALA A 343 -11.74 -9.32 -6.63
N GLU A 344 -12.93 -9.18 -7.20
CA GLU A 344 -13.98 -8.27 -6.71
C GLU A 344 -14.42 -8.61 -5.28
N TYR A 345 -14.61 -9.89 -4.98
CA TYR A 345 -14.98 -10.32 -3.63
C TYR A 345 -13.91 -9.97 -2.60
N LEU A 346 -12.64 -10.23 -2.91
CA LEU A 346 -11.52 -9.93 -2.02
C LEU A 346 -11.28 -8.42 -1.82
N THR A 347 -11.79 -7.58 -2.71
CA THR A 347 -11.59 -6.13 -2.71
C THR A 347 -12.89 -5.33 -2.46
N ASN A 348 -13.98 -5.98 -2.10
CA ASN A 348 -15.19 -5.29 -1.66
C ASN A 348 -15.02 -4.68 -0.25
N GLU A 349 -15.96 -3.87 0.19
CA GLU A 349 -15.93 -3.17 1.48
C GLU A 349 -15.70 -4.11 2.67
N ASP A 350 -16.50 -5.19 2.76
CA ASP A 350 -16.43 -6.13 3.88
C ASP A 350 -15.09 -6.89 3.93
N SER A 351 -14.57 -7.27 2.77
CA SER A 351 -13.30 -7.99 2.67
C SER A 351 -12.11 -7.08 2.97
N GLN A 352 -12.10 -5.85 2.46
CA GLN A 352 -11.05 -4.88 2.79
C GLN A 352 -11.08 -4.52 4.28
N LEU A 353 -12.27 -4.39 4.89
CA LEU A 353 -12.40 -4.18 6.33
C LEU A 353 -11.84 -5.37 7.11
N ALA A 354 -12.18 -6.61 6.73
CA ALA A 354 -11.69 -7.81 7.39
C ALA A 354 -10.16 -7.94 7.29
N ILE A 355 -9.58 -7.64 6.11
CA ILE A 355 -8.13 -7.63 5.90
C ILE A 355 -7.49 -6.57 6.80
N GLY A 356 -8.00 -5.33 6.77
CA GLY A 356 -7.48 -4.25 7.60
C GLY A 356 -7.54 -4.53 9.10
N GLN A 357 -8.61 -5.16 9.58
CA GLN A 357 -8.73 -5.58 10.98
C GLN A 357 -7.73 -6.69 11.36
N ALA A 358 -7.43 -7.61 10.43
CA ALA A 358 -6.51 -8.71 10.69
C ALA A 358 -5.04 -8.31 10.56
N THR A 359 -4.72 -7.32 9.72
CA THR A 359 -3.35 -6.97 9.32
C THR A 359 -2.93 -5.57 9.73
N ALA A 360 -3.86 -4.73 10.20
CA ALA A 360 -3.70 -3.30 10.44
C ALA A 360 -3.35 -2.49 9.16
N GLU A 361 -3.57 -3.06 7.97
CA GLU A 361 -3.42 -2.35 6.70
C GLU A 361 -4.63 -1.43 6.44
N GLY A 362 -4.39 -0.25 5.88
CA GLY A 362 -5.44 0.72 5.55
C GLY A 362 -6.19 0.31 4.28
N PRO A 363 -7.51 0.10 4.34
CA PRO A 363 -8.31 -0.18 3.16
C PRO A 363 -8.22 0.92 2.10
N ALA A 364 -8.26 0.54 0.83
CA ALA A 364 -8.47 1.46 -0.29
C ALA A 364 -9.93 1.95 -0.34
N ASN A 365 -10.88 1.12 0.11
CA ASN A 365 -12.29 1.44 0.19
C ASN A 365 -12.57 2.55 1.20
N LEU A 366 -13.28 3.60 0.75
CA LEU A 366 -13.51 4.82 1.52
C LEU A 366 -14.35 4.61 2.79
N VAL A 367 -15.26 3.64 2.78
CA VAL A 367 -16.12 3.34 3.93
C VAL A 367 -15.39 2.43 4.93
N ALA A 368 -14.72 1.37 4.42
CA ALA A 368 -13.93 0.46 5.25
C ALA A 368 -12.78 1.20 5.97
N ALA A 369 -12.11 2.14 5.29
CA ALA A 369 -11.01 2.92 5.86
C ALA A 369 -11.44 3.74 7.10
N GLN A 370 -12.69 4.18 7.18
CA GLN A 370 -13.21 4.93 8.33
C GLN A 370 -13.50 4.05 9.55
N GLN A 371 -13.46 2.74 9.41
CA GLN A 371 -13.78 1.78 10.47
C GLN A 371 -12.54 1.18 11.14
N ILE A 372 -11.33 1.53 10.65
CA ILE A 372 -10.06 1.05 11.24
C ILE A 372 -9.42 2.21 12.02
N ASP A 373 -9.31 2.05 13.33
CA ASP A 373 -8.59 2.97 14.21
C ASP A 373 -7.29 2.29 14.67
N SER A 374 -6.15 2.83 14.25
CA SER A 374 -4.83 2.24 14.51
C SER A 374 -3.77 3.34 14.64
N PRO A 375 -2.90 3.31 15.68
CA PRO A 375 -1.74 4.19 15.77
C PRO A 375 -0.85 4.15 14.53
N ALA A 376 -0.67 2.98 13.93
CA ALA A 376 0.08 2.77 12.70
C ALA A 376 -0.51 3.56 11.53
N LEU A 377 -1.83 3.47 11.31
CA LEU A 377 -2.50 4.22 10.25
C LEU A 377 -2.51 5.73 10.50
N ALA A 378 -2.63 6.16 11.76
CA ALA A 378 -2.50 7.57 12.13
C ALA A 378 -1.10 8.11 11.84
N ALA A 379 -0.05 7.33 12.14
CA ALA A 379 1.34 7.67 11.83
C ALA A 379 1.59 7.75 10.32
N LEU A 380 1.07 6.78 9.56
CA LEU A 380 1.15 6.77 8.10
C LEU A 380 0.43 7.98 7.50
N ALA A 381 -0.76 8.31 7.98
CA ALA A 381 -1.50 9.49 7.55
C ALA A 381 -0.73 10.79 7.84
N ALA A 382 -0.06 10.88 9.00
CA ALA A 382 0.80 12.03 9.33
C ALA A 382 2.06 12.09 8.44
N GLN A 383 2.58 10.95 7.99
CA GLN A 383 3.71 10.85 7.08
C GLN A 383 3.34 11.18 5.63
N SER A 384 2.09 10.97 5.22
CA SER A 384 1.65 11.13 3.82
C SER A 384 1.92 12.51 3.22
N ALA A 385 1.98 13.57 4.06
CA ALA A 385 2.33 14.92 3.62
C ALA A 385 3.79 15.06 3.14
N TYR A 386 4.63 14.05 3.39
CA TYR A 386 6.05 13.98 3.08
C TYR A 386 6.38 12.74 2.24
N ALA A 387 5.37 12.12 1.66
CA ALA A 387 5.52 10.88 0.91
C ALA A 387 5.32 11.14 -0.59
N ASP A 388 6.15 10.51 -1.40
CA ASP A 388 6.05 10.51 -2.85
C ASP A 388 5.56 9.16 -3.34
N GLN A 389 4.87 9.14 -4.47
CA GLN A 389 4.54 7.89 -5.14
C GLN A 389 5.83 7.18 -5.59
N GLN A 390 5.90 5.87 -5.41
CA GLN A 390 7.04 5.08 -5.86
C GLN A 390 7.03 4.95 -7.39
N VAL A 391 7.73 5.87 -8.06
CA VAL A 391 7.88 5.87 -9.52
C VAL A 391 9.36 5.93 -9.87
N VAL A 392 9.99 4.76 -10.02
CA VAL A 392 11.42 4.61 -10.31
C VAL A 392 11.65 3.51 -11.34
N GLY A 393 12.70 3.64 -12.15
CA GLY A 393 13.16 2.59 -13.06
C GLY A 393 13.99 1.53 -12.33
N ASN A 394 14.06 0.33 -12.89
CA ASN A 394 14.72 -0.84 -12.29
C ASN A 394 16.19 -0.61 -11.88
N ASN A 395 16.90 0.32 -12.53
CA ASN A 395 18.29 0.66 -12.18
C ASN A 395 18.45 1.43 -10.87
N PHE A 396 17.37 1.78 -10.18
CA PHE A 396 17.41 2.49 -8.90
C PHE A 396 17.90 1.60 -7.75
N TRP A 397 17.36 0.39 -7.62
CA TRP A 397 17.40 -0.41 -6.41
C TRP A 397 18.82 -0.78 -5.97
N THR A 398 19.55 -1.51 -6.76
CA THR A 398 20.90 -2.01 -6.40
C THR A 398 21.91 -0.90 -6.09
N PRO A 399 22.00 0.22 -6.86
CA PRO A 399 22.88 1.31 -6.50
C PRO A 399 22.45 2.04 -5.22
N ALA A 400 21.14 2.20 -4.96
CA ALA A 400 20.63 2.82 -3.73
C ALA A 400 20.90 1.93 -2.50
N GLU A 401 20.72 0.61 -2.61
CA GLU A 401 21.11 -0.36 -1.57
C GLU A 401 22.60 -0.29 -1.27
N SER A 402 23.43 -0.26 -2.31
CA SER A 402 24.88 -0.15 -2.16
C SER A 402 25.28 1.15 -1.49
N LEU A 403 24.63 2.27 -1.82
CA LEU A 403 24.80 3.55 -1.14
C LEU A 403 24.48 3.42 0.34
N GLY A 404 23.27 2.93 0.69
CA GLY A 404 22.85 2.74 2.06
C GLY A 404 23.82 1.89 2.87
N GLN A 405 24.28 0.75 2.30
CA GLN A 405 25.27 -0.11 2.95
C GLN A 405 26.60 0.59 3.21
N ASN A 406 27.11 1.34 2.22
CA ASN A 406 28.35 2.10 2.40
C ASN A 406 28.27 3.16 3.50
N LEU A 407 27.09 3.83 3.63
CA LEU A 407 26.85 4.81 4.70
C LEU A 407 26.79 4.13 6.08
N VAL A 408 26.24 2.93 6.18
CA VAL A 408 26.23 2.12 7.41
C VAL A 408 27.65 1.69 7.81
N ASP A 409 28.46 1.30 6.83
CA ASP A 409 29.84 0.81 7.07
C ASP A 409 30.85 1.95 7.35
N GLY A 410 30.45 3.22 7.18
CA GLY A 410 31.29 4.40 7.31
C GLY A 410 32.19 4.58 6.08
N ALA A 411 31.69 5.25 5.06
CA ALA A 411 32.40 5.46 3.81
C ALA A 411 33.63 6.36 4.00
N LYS A 412 34.77 5.97 3.44
CA LYS A 412 35.99 6.79 3.49
C LYS A 412 35.92 8.03 2.60
N ASP A 413 35.12 7.99 1.57
CA ASP A 413 34.90 9.04 0.58
C ASP A 413 33.42 9.04 0.19
N VAL A 414 32.64 9.80 0.96
CA VAL A 414 31.18 9.89 0.81
C VAL A 414 30.79 10.43 -0.55
N GLN A 415 31.52 11.43 -1.07
CA GLN A 415 31.25 11.99 -2.39
C GLN A 415 31.42 10.93 -3.49
N LYS A 416 32.47 10.13 -3.42
CA LYS A 416 32.67 9.05 -4.38
C LYS A 416 31.55 8.02 -4.33
N VAL A 417 31.08 7.65 -3.13
CA VAL A 417 29.96 6.69 -2.97
C VAL A 417 28.68 7.24 -3.59
N LEU A 418 28.42 8.55 -3.43
CA LEU A 418 27.28 9.23 -4.07
C LEU A 418 27.43 9.27 -5.61
N ASP A 419 28.64 9.60 -6.11
CA ASP A 419 28.89 9.62 -7.55
C ASP A 419 28.68 8.24 -8.20
N ASP A 420 29.17 7.18 -7.54
CA ASP A 420 28.99 5.80 -7.99
C ASP A 420 27.50 5.39 -7.97
N ALA A 421 26.76 5.78 -6.93
CA ALA A 421 25.33 5.49 -6.82
C ALA A 421 24.52 6.22 -7.91
N VAL A 422 24.73 7.53 -8.09
CA VAL A 422 24.05 8.31 -9.13
C VAL A 422 24.38 7.78 -10.51
N ALA A 423 25.64 7.43 -10.76
CA ALA A 423 26.05 6.84 -12.05
C ALA A 423 25.32 5.50 -12.31
N GLY A 424 25.11 4.68 -11.28
CA GLY A 424 24.34 3.42 -11.39
C GLY A 424 22.85 3.66 -11.61
N ILE A 425 22.25 4.55 -10.81
CA ILE A 425 20.82 4.89 -10.87
C ILE A 425 20.43 5.46 -12.25
N THR A 426 21.29 6.30 -12.83
CA THR A 426 21.02 7.02 -14.09
C THR A 426 21.48 6.27 -15.34
N GLN A 427 21.92 5.01 -15.22
CA GLN A 427 22.27 4.23 -16.38
C GLN A 427 21.07 4.07 -17.33
N PRO A 428 21.30 4.12 -18.65
CA PRO A 428 20.27 3.79 -19.63
C PRO A 428 19.73 2.38 -19.38
N VAL A 429 18.45 2.19 -19.62
CA VAL A 429 17.84 0.84 -19.59
C VAL A 429 18.45 0.06 -20.76
N SER A 430 19.05 -1.11 -20.49
CA SER A 430 19.52 -2.02 -21.54
C SER A 430 18.30 -2.60 -22.28
N GLU A 431 18.28 -2.46 -23.62
CA GLU A 431 17.27 -3.08 -24.49
C GLU A 431 17.22 -4.60 -24.34
#